data_fec1e94bb9dedfe63fa990c55bb3effe
#
_entry.id   fec1e94bb9dedfe63fa990c55bb3effe
#
_cell.length_a   1.000
_cell.length_b   1.000
_cell.length_c   1.000
_cell.angle_alpha   90.00
_cell.angle_beta   90.00
_cell.angle_gamma   90.00
#
_symmetry.space_group_name_H-M   'P 1'
#
loop_
_entity.id
_entity.type
_entity.pdbx_description
1 polymer ?
#
loop_
_entity_poly.entity_id
_entity_poly.type
_entity_poly.pdbx_seq_one_letter_code
_entity_poly.pdbx_strand_id
1 'polypeptide(L)'
;MDRTLARLKVLIVDDNHHMINIIKTILRGFEVKEFFDTDSAADAFQIIRTTPIDLIVTDFAMDPVDGCELTRLTRTAEDSPNHFVPIIMLTAYAERSKVEQARDAGVTEFCAKPVTATELYRKVCSVINTPRSFVRTSVYFGPDRRRRKDDNYGGKERRENLFGAKGAGLLARATENVA
;
A
#
# COMPACT_ATOMS: atom_id res chain seq x y z
N MET A 1 -6.88 -21.77 -1.98
CA MET A 1 -7.34 -20.44 -1.58
C MET A 1 -6.49 -19.98 -0.41
N ASP A 2 -5.97 -18.78 -0.48
CA ASP A 2 -4.98 -18.29 0.48
C ASP A 2 -5.70 -17.76 1.75
N ARG A 3 -5.68 -18.55 2.83
CA ARG A 3 -6.32 -18.20 4.11
C ARG A 3 -5.83 -16.87 4.69
N THR A 4 -4.74 -16.34 4.17
CA THR A 4 -4.13 -15.08 4.60
C THR A 4 -5.02 -13.89 4.23
N LEU A 5 -5.66 -13.91 3.04
CA LEU A 5 -6.49 -12.80 2.57
C LEU A 5 -7.76 -12.59 3.41
N ALA A 6 -8.33 -13.67 3.95
CA ALA A 6 -9.57 -13.61 4.76
C ALA A 6 -9.40 -12.84 6.10
N ARG A 7 -8.17 -12.61 6.54
CA ARG A 7 -7.85 -11.93 7.80
C ARG A 7 -7.37 -10.48 7.62
N LEU A 8 -7.25 -10.03 6.38
CA LEU A 8 -6.79 -8.68 6.09
C LEU A 8 -7.83 -7.64 6.50
N LYS A 9 -7.36 -6.59 7.16
CA LYS A 9 -8.08 -5.34 7.36
C LYS A 9 -7.69 -4.37 6.26
N VAL A 10 -8.61 -4.12 5.36
CA VAL A 10 -8.35 -3.30 4.18
C VAL A 10 -9.04 -1.95 4.31
N LEU A 11 -8.25 -0.87 4.22
CA LEU A 11 -8.75 0.49 4.10
C LEU A 11 -8.86 0.87 2.63
N ILE A 12 -10.03 1.32 2.20
CA ILE A 12 -10.31 1.81 0.84
C ILE A 12 -10.58 3.30 0.91
N VAL A 13 -9.87 4.09 0.10
CA VAL A 13 -9.99 5.55 0.07
C VAL A 13 -10.20 6.00 -1.37
N ASP A 14 -11.36 6.53 -1.68
CA ASP A 14 -11.72 7.04 -3.01
C ASP A 14 -12.89 8.01 -2.84
N ASP A 15 -12.84 9.22 -3.41
CA ASP A 15 -13.92 10.21 -3.34
C ASP A 15 -15.17 9.77 -4.12
N ASN A 16 -15.05 8.70 -4.92
CA ASN A 16 -16.16 8.08 -5.63
C ASN A 16 -16.67 6.82 -4.87
N HIS A 17 -17.75 6.97 -4.14
CA HIS A 17 -18.41 5.86 -3.42
C HIS A 17 -18.76 4.65 -4.30
N HIS A 18 -19.01 4.86 -5.61
CA HIS A 18 -19.26 3.75 -6.53
C HIS A 18 -17.99 2.93 -6.72
N MET A 19 -16.83 3.57 -6.82
CA MET A 19 -15.55 2.88 -6.92
C MET A 19 -15.23 2.10 -5.64
N ILE A 20 -15.48 2.68 -4.47
CA ILE A 20 -15.35 1.98 -3.17
C ILE A 20 -16.15 0.68 -3.19
N ASN A 21 -17.41 0.72 -3.65
CA ASN A 21 -18.26 -0.47 -3.71
C ASN A 21 -17.76 -1.53 -4.70
N ILE A 22 -17.24 -1.11 -5.85
CA ILE A 22 -16.61 -2.00 -6.83
C ILE A 22 -15.41 -2.71 -6.20
N ILE A 23 -14.50 -1.97 -5.56
CA ILE A 23 -13.30 -2.52 -4.93
C ILE A 23 -13.69 -3.51 -3.82
N LYS A 24 -14.65 -3.14 -2.95
CA LYS A 24 -15.18 -4.05 -1.92
C LYS A 24 -15.74 -5.34 -2.52
N THR A 25 -16.50 -5.23 -3.59
CA THR A 25 -17.10 -6.40 -4.26
C THR A 25 -16.02 -7.33 -4.80
N ILE A 26 -15.00 -6.77 -5.45
CA ILE A 26 -13.86 -7.53 -5.95
C ILE A 26 -13.12 -8.23 -4.80
N LEU A 27 -12.79 -7.49 -3.73
CA LEU A 27 -12.04 -8.03 -2.61
C LEU A 27 -12.82 -9.07 -1.79
N ARG A 28 -14.14 -8.92 -1.68
CA ARG A 28 -15.02 -9.96 -1.09
C ARG A 28 -14.96 -11.25 -1.88
N GLY A 29 -14.87 -11.17 -3.21
CA GLY A 29 -14.64 -12.33 -4.08
C GLY A 29 -13.34 -13.09 -3.77
N PHE A 30 -12.38 -12.44 -3.10
CA PHE A 30 -11.11 -13.02 -2.62
C PHE A 30 -11.14 -13.37 -1.13
N GLU A 31 -12.33 -13.45 -0.54
CA GLU A 31 -12.57 -13.80 0.87
C GLU A 31 -12.15 -12.74 1.90
N VAL A 32 -11.75 -11.53 1.50
CA VAL A 32 -11.52 -10.43 2.45
C VAL A 32 -12.83 -10.08 3.14
N LYS A 33 -12.80 -9.96 4.48
CA LYS A 33 -14.00 -9.79 5.31
C LYS A 33 -14.08 -8.45 6.02
N GLU A 34 -12.93 -7.88 6.38
CA GLU A 34 -12.86 -6.64 7.16
C GLU A 34 -12.47 -5.46 6.26
N PHE A 35 -13.38 -4.50 6.15
CA PHE A 35 -13.21 -3.30 5.34
C PHE A 35 -13.46 -2.04 6.18
N PHE A 36 -12.61 -1.08 5.98
CA PHE A 36 -12.78 0.31 6.37
C PHE A 36 -12.77 1.13 5.09
N ASP A 37 -13.60 2.15 5.00
CA ASP A 37 -13.66 3.00 3.81
C ASP A 37 -13.99 4.43 4.17
N THR A 38 -13.52 5.34 3.36
CA THR A 38 -13.80 6.77 3.44
C THR A 38 -13.55 7.43 2.10
N ASP A 39 -14.16 8.59 1.89
CA ASP A 39 -13.96 9.45 0.72
C ASP A 39 -12.92 10.56 0.97
N SER A 40 -12.36 10.61 2.19
CA SER A 40 -11.45 11.67 2.64
C SER A 40 -10.10 11.11 3.08
N ALA A 41 -9.01 11.67 2.57
CA ALA A 41 -7.66 11.32 3.01
C ALA A 41 -7.41 11.68 4.49
N ALA A 42 -8.06 12.73 5.00
CA ALA A 42 -7.95 13.12 6.42
C ALA A 42 -8.57 12.07 7.34
N ASP A 43 -9.78 11.60 7.01
CA ASP A 43 -10.46 10.55 7.76
C ASP A 43 -9.73 9.20 7.61
N ALA A 44 -9.19 8.93 6.41
CA ALA A 44 -8.34 7.77 6.19
C ALA A 44 -7.15 7.75 7.16
N PHE A 45 -6.48 8.89 7.34
CA PHE A 45 -5.36 8.97 8.28
C PHE A 45 -5.79 8.76 9.73
N GLN A 46 -6.97 9.25 10.14
CA GLN A 46 -7.54 8.95 11.46
C GLN A 46 -7.83 7.45 11.64
N ILE A 47 -8.38 6.80 10.62
CA ILE A 47 -8.60 5.34 10.65
C ILE A 47 -7.26 4.61 10.82
N ILE A 48 -6.22 5.01 10.06
CA ILE A 48 -4.87 4.41 10.15
C ILE A 48 -4.31 4.56 11.58
N ARG A 49 -4.52 5.70 12.24
CA ARG A 49 -4.03 5.94 13.60
C ARG A 49 -4.70 5.08 14.66
N THR A 50 -5.97 4.78 14.48
CA THR A 50 -6.79 4.12 15.50
C THR A 50 -7.02 2.63 15.24
N THR A 51 -6.80 2.19 14.00
CA THR A 51 -7.09 0.83 13.56
C THR A 51 -5.86 0.21 12.90
N PRO A 52 -5.48 -1.02 13.28
CA PRO A 52 -4.36 -1.72 12.65
C PRO A 52 -4.77 -2.17 11.24
N ILE A 53 -4.47 -1.37 10.24
CA ILE A 53 -4.73 -1.65 8.82
C ILE A 53 -3.58 -2.48 8.24
N ASP A 54 -3.93 -3.50 7.47
CA ASP A 54 -2.98 -4.42 6.82
C ASP A 54 -2.72 -4.06 5.35
N LEU A 55 -3.67 -3.38 4.70
CA LEU A 55 -3.56 -2.95 3.31
C LEU A 55 -4.37 -1.66 3.10
N ILE A 56 -3.79 -0.71 2.39
CA ILE A 56 -4.50 0.49 1.93
C ILE A 56 -4.65 0.41 0.41
N VAL A 57 -5.88 0.64 -0.07
CA VAL A 57 -6.19 0.85 -1.49
C VAL A 57 -6.71 2.27 -1.61
N THR A 58 -5.98 3.15 -2.28
CA THR A 58 -6.32 4.57 -2.38
C THR A 58 -6.40 5.03 -3.82
N ASP A 59 -7.32 5.92 -4.13
CA ASP A 59 -7.26 6.65 -5.40
C ASP A 59 -6.07 7.61 -5.41
N PHE A 60 -5.58 7.88 -6.62
CA PHE A 60 -4.55 8.88 -6.84
C PHE A 60 -5.11 10.30 -6.69
N ALA A 61 -6.24 10.57 -7.37
CA ALA A 61 -6.81 11.90 -7.50
C ALA A 61 -8.03 12.06 -6.57
N MET A 62 -7.82 12.68 -5.43
CA MET A 62 -8.86 13.07 -4.48
C MET A 62 -8.65 14.52 -4.08
N ASP A 63 -9.72 15.23 -3.69
CA ASP A 63 -9.68 16.63 -3.26
C ASP A 63 -10.18 16.73 -1.80
N PRO A 64 -9.58 17.54 -0.94
CA PRO A 64 -8.44 18.45 -1.13
C PRO A 64 -7.05 17.80 -0.97
N VAL A 65 -6.97 16.56 -0.48
CA VAL A 65 -5.72 15.84 -0.20
C VAL A 65 -5.66 14.60 -1.08
N ASP A 66 -4.67 14.51 -1.93
CA ASP A 66 -4.52 13.40 -2.87
C ASP A 66 -3.93 12.13 -2.22
N GLY A 67 -4.02 11.00 -2.94
CA GLY A 67 -3.48 9.72 -2.46
C GLY A 67 -1.97 9.72 -2.26
N CYS A 68 -1.22 10.57 -2.96
CA CYS A 68 0.21 10.73 -2.75
C CYS A 68 0.51 11.38 -1.41
N GLU A 69 -0.27 12.39 -1.04
CA GLU A 69 -0.12 13.07 0.24
C GLU A 69 -0.52 12.18 1.40
N LEU A 70 -1.63 11.44 1.30
CA LEU A 70 -1.99 10.39 2.25
C LEU A 70 -0.87 9.37 2.42
N THR A 71 -0.26 8.96 1.30
CA THR A 71 0.88 8.04 1.33
C THR A 71 2.07 8.64 2.06
N ARG A 72 2.45 9.89 1.80
CA ARG A 72 3.55 10.57 2.50
C ARG A 72 3.28 10.66 4.00
N LEU A 73 2.07 11.08 4.40
CA LEU A 73 1.67 11.12 5.81
C LEU A 73 1.81 9.74 6.45
N THR A 74 1.29 8.70 5.81
CA THR A 74 1.41 7.31 6.30
C THR A 74 2.88 6.90 6.47
N ARG A 75 3.79 7.35 5.60
CA ARG A 75 5.21 6.98 5.61
C ARG A 75 6.06 7.80 6.59
N THR A 76 5.69 9.04 6.88
CA THR A 76 6.60 10.00 7.55
C THR A 76 6.03 10.66 8.79
N ALA A 77 4.72 10.66 9.01
CA ALA A 77 4.13 11.28 10.20
C ALA A 77 4.55 10.52 11.47
N GLU A 78 4.96 11.24 12.49
CA GLU A 78 5.43 10.66 13.76
C GLU A 78 4.36 9.82 14.45
N ASP A 79 3.11 10.18 14.28
CA ASP A 79 1.95 9.51 14.84
C ASP A 79 1.35 8.42 13.91
N SER A 80 2.02 8.09 12.82
CA SER A 80 1.65 6.93 11.98
C SER A 80 2.05 5.63 12.69
N PRO A 81 1.10 4.73 13.00
CA PRO A 81 1.40 3.50 13.74
C PRO A 81 2.12 2.45 12.89
N ASN A 82 2.03 2.54 11.56
CA ASN A 82 2.64 1.59 10.64
C ASN A 82 3.13 2.25 9.35
N HIS A 83 4.36 2.74 9.39
CA HIS A 83 5.01 3.34 8.21
C HIS A 83 5.23 2.34 7.04
N PHE A 84 5.08 1.04 7.28
CA PHE A 84 5.38 -0.03 6.33
C PHE A 84 4.13 -0.61 5.67
N VAL A 85 2.94 -0.20 6.08
CA VAL A 85 1.69 -0.75 5.53
C VAL A 85 1.71 -0.73 4.00
N PRO A 86 1.37 -1.83 3.32
CA PRO A 86 1.28 -1.86 1.86
C PRO A 86 0.22 -0.87 1.37
N ILE A 87 0.56 -0.12 0.31
CA ILE A 87 -0.35 0.84 -0.31
C ILE A 87 -0.43 0.50 -1.81
N ILE A 88 -1.63 0.18 -2.28
CA ILE A 88 -1.96 0.04 -3.70
C ILE A 88 -2.67 1.32 -4.13
N MET A 89 -2.10 2.03 -5.09
CA MET A 89 -2.69 3.24 -5.63
C MET A 89 -3.42 2.96 -6.93
N LEU A 90 -4.68 3.37 -7.00
CA LEU A 90 -5.48 3.31 -8.20
C LEU A 90 -5.25 4.59 -9.01
N THR A 91 -5.06 4.49 -10.31
CA THR A 91 -4.80 5.66 -11.15
C THR A 91 -5.40 5.51 -12.54
N ALA A 92 -6.08 6.53 -13.00
CA ALA A 92 -6.48 6.67 -14.39
C ALA A 92 -5.35 7.18 -15.29
N TYR A 93 -4.23 7.65 -14.68
CA TYR A 93 -3.15 8.29 -15.39
C TYR A 93 -2.02 7.30 -15.68
N ALA A 94 -1.77 7.05 -16.96
CA ALA A 94 -0.59 6.33 -17.44
C ALA A 94 0.63 7.26 -17.61
N GLU A 95 0.48 8.54 -17.28
CA GLU A 95 1.55 9.52 -17.43
C GLU A 95 2.72 9.21 -16.50
N ARG A 96 3.89 9.17 -17.08
CA ARG A 96 5.14 8.84 -16.37
C ARG A 96 5.37 9.76 -15.15
N SER A 97 5.08 11.04 -15.27
CA SER A 97 5.23 12.02 -14.18
C SER A 97 4.39 11.69 -12.97
N LYS A 98 3.14 11.26 -13.16
CA LYS A 98 2.23 10.87 -12.10
C LYS A 98 2.66 9.57 -11.40
N VAL A 99 3.10 8.60 -12.19
CA VAL A 99 3.67 7.35 -11.65
C VAL A 99 4.95 7.63 -10.86
N GLU A 100 5.81 8.53 -11.31
CA GLU A 100 7.02 8.94 -10.61
C GLU A 100 6.68 9.66 -9.30
N GLN A 101 5.72 10.60 -9.31
CA GLN A 101 5.24 11.30 -8.12
C GLN A 101 4.74 10.32 -7.04
N ALA A 102 3.90 9.38 -7.41
CA ALA A 102 3.36 8.41 -6.46
C ALA A 102 4.42 7.40 -5.97
N ARG A 103 5.34 6.99 -6.84
CA ARG A 103 6.50 6.19 -6.45
C ARG A 103 7.36 6.94 -5.42
N ASP A 104 7.55 8.24 -5.62
CA ASP A 104 8.35 9.09 -4.75
C ASP A 104 7.63 9.40 -3.43
N ALA A 105 6.32 9.30 -3.39
CA ALA A 105 5.53 9.31 -2.17
C ALA A 105 5.68 8.04 -1.32
N GLY A 106 6.13 6.92 -1.90
CA GLY A 106 6.31 5.65 -1.19
C GLY A 106 5.20 4.63 -1.39
N VAL A 107 4.46 4.72 -2.51
CA VAL A 107 3.46 3.73 -2.93
C VAL A 107 4.11 2.38 -3.17
N THR A 108 3.46 1.30 -2.74
CA THR A 108 3.98 -0.07 -2.90
C THR A 108 3.72 -0.61 -4.29
N GLU A 109 2.49 -0.49 -4.78
CA GLU A 109 2.07 -0.96 -6.10
C GLU A 109 1.02 -0.02 -6.72
N PHE A 110 0.89 -0.13 -8.05
CA PHE A 110 -0.10 0.62 -8.84
C PHE A 110 -1.10 -0.32 -9.48
N CYS A 111 -2.35 0.13 -9.57
CA CYS A 111 -3.39 -0.53 -10.33
C CYS A 111 -4.06 0.51 -11.25
N ALA A 112 -4.07 0.24 -12.54
CA ALA A 112 -4.68 1.15 -13.51
C ALA A 112 -6.21 1.09 -13.44
N LYS A 113 -6.87 2.23 -13.56
CA LYS A 113 -8.31 2.30 -13.83
C LYS A 113 -8.55 2.14 -15.36
N PRO A 114 -9.51 1.33 -15.81
CA PRO A 114 -10.55 0.65 -15.03
C PRO A 114 -10.00 -0.57 -14.26
N VAL A 115 -10.37 -0.67 -12.99
CA VAL A 115 -9.91 -1.73 -12.10
C VAL A 115 -10.59 -3.05 -12.48
N THR A 116 -9.79 -4.07 -12.78
CA THR A 116 -10.28 -5.42 -12.99
C THR A 116 -10.00 -6.32 -11.78
N ALA A 117 -10.87 -7.33 -11.57
CA ALA A 117 -10.67 -8.28 -10.47
C ALA A 117 -9.31 -9.00 -10.57
N THR A 118 -8.92 -9.43 -11.77
CA THR A 118 -7.64 -10.12 -11.99
C THR A 118 -6.44 -9.24 -11.66
N GLU A 119 -6.45 -7.98 -12.08
CA GLU A 119 -5.34 -7.06 -11.84
C GLU A 119 -5.23 -6.73 -10.34
N LEU A 120 -6.35 -6.39 -9.69
CA LEU A 120 -6.37 -6.08 -8.27
C LEU A 120 -5.92 -7.28 -7.43
N TYR A 121 -6.40 -8.49 -7.75
CA TYR A 121 -5.95 -9.73 -7.10
C TYR A 121 -4.44 -9.93 -7.19
N ARG A 122 -3.91 -9.80 -8.41
CA ARG A 122 -2.47 -9.94 -8.65
C ARG A 122 -1.66 -8.94 -7.83
N LYS A 123 -2.13 -7.69 -7.70
CA LYS A 123 -1.47 -6.66 -6.91
C LYS A 123 -1.54 -6.95 -5.41
N VAL A 124 -2.71 -7.34 -4.91
CA VAL A 124 -2.88 -7.73 -3.50
C VAL A 124 -1.97 -8.92 -3.16
N CYS A 125 -1.98 -9.98 -3.96
CA CYS A 125 -1.09 -11.12 -3.74
C CYS A 125 0.39 -10.72 -3.78
N SER A 126 0.78 -9.83 -4.68
CA SER A 126 2.16 -9.36 -4.79
C SER A 126 2.61 -8.64 -3.52
N VAL A 127 1.81 -7.73 -2.98
CA VAL A 127 2.21 -6.94 -1.80
C VAL A 127 2.15 -7.74 -0.49
N ILE A 128 1.30 -8.77 -0.43
CA ILE A 128 1.13 -9.61 0.76
C ILE A 128 2.14 -10.76 0.77
N ASN A 129 2.28 -11.50 -0.34
CA ASN A 129 3.10 -12.72 -0.38
C ASN A 129 4.56 -12.43 -0.71
N THR A 130 4.85 -11.29 -1.34
CA THR A 130 6.21 -10.90 -1.75
C THR A 130 6.47 -9.45 -1.37
N PRO A 131 6.47 -9.12 -0.06
CA PRO A 131 6.65 -7.75 0.40
C PRO A 131 8.02 -7.20 -0.02
N ARG A 132 8.03 -5.97 -0.48
CA ARG A 132 9.27 -5.28 -0.87
C ARG A 132 10.02 -4.81 0.37
N SER A 133 11.35 -4.87 0.31
CA SER A 133 12.20 -4.22 1.31
C SER A 133 11.94 -2.72 1.30
N PHE A 134 12.02 -2.09 2.46
CA PHE A 134 11.96 -0.64 2.57
C PHE A 134 13.36 -0.06 2.68
N VAL A 135 13.54 1.12 2.14
CA VAL A 135 14.78 1.86 2.15
C VAL A 135 14.56 3.25 2.71
N ARG A 136 15.55 3.74 3.45
CA ARG A 136 15.59 5.12 3.93
C ARG A 136 16.78 5.84 3.32
N THR A 137 16.54 7.08 2.90
CA THR A 137 17.57 8.04 2.50
C THR A 137 17.27 9.37 3.19
N SER A 138 18.09 10.39 3.00
CA SER A 138 17.82 11.73 3.54
C SER A 138 16.52 12.37 3.03
N VAL A 139 16.00 11.90 1.89
CA VAL A 139 14.83 12.53 1.19
C VAL A 139 13.73 11.53 0.85
N TYR A 140 13.88 10.26 1.21
CA TYR A 140 12.90 9.23 0.82
C TYR A 140 12.82 8.14 1.89
N PHE A 141 11.59 7.76 2.22
CA PHE A 141 11.28 6.56 2.97
C PHE A 141 10.16 5.80 2.25
N GLY A 142 10.37 4.53 1.94
CA GLY A 142 9.37 3.70 1.27
C GLY A 142 9.96 2.41 0.68
N PRO A 143 9.15 1.67 -0.09
CA PRO A 143 9.59 0.44 -0.74
C PRO A 143 10.78 0.67 -1.67
N ASP A 144 11.75 -0.25 -1.70
CA ASP A 144 12.87 -0.15 -2.63
C ASP A 144 12.36 -0.09 -4.08
N ARG A 145 12.77 0.94 -4.80
CA ARG A 145 12.35 1.21 -6.19
C ARG A 145 12.96 0.23 -7.19
N ARG A 146 14.04 -0.45 -6.83
CA ARG A 146 14.70 -1.43 -7.69
C ARG A 146 13.92 -2.74 -7.67
N ARG A 147 13.47 -3.19 -8.83
CA ARG A 147 12.82 -4.50 -9.01
C ARG A 147 13.84 -5.62 -9.29
N ARG A 148 15.07 -5.26 -9.61
CA ARG A 148 16.21 -6.19 -9.83
C ARG A 148 17.38 -5.72 -9.00
N LYS A 149 18.07 -6.66 -8.38
CA LYS A 149 19.41 -6.41 -7.81
C LYS A 149 20.35 -6.22 -8.99
N ASP A 150 21.07 -5.12 -9.00
CA ASP A 150 22.20 -4.92 -9.88
C ASP A 150 23.45 -5.30 -9.11
N ASP A 151 23.90 -6.53 -9.27
CA ASP A 151 25.07 -7.07 -8.56
C ASP A 151 26.39 -6.40 -9.05
N ASN A 152 26.32 -5.62 -10.13
CA ASN A 152 27.47 -4.88 -10.69
C ASN A 152 27.49 -3.39 -10.32
N TYR A 153 26.63 -2.95 -9.39
CA TYR A 153 26.65 -1.56 -8.97
C TYR A 153 27.90 -1.23 -8.14
N GLY A 154 28.91 -0.63 -8.77
CA GLY A 154 30.17 -0.20 -8.12
C GLY A 154 30.10 1.15 -7.39
N GLY A 155 28.93 1.77 -7.27
CA GLY A 155 28.76 3.06 -6.58
C GLY A 155 28.57 2.92 -5.07
N LYS A 156 28.85 4.00 -4.30
CA LYS A 156 28.62 4.01 -2.87
C LYS A 156 27.13 3.81 -2.56
N GLU A 157 26.80 2.76 -1.82
CA GLU A 157 25.43 2.55 -1.34
C GLU A 157 25.08 3.63 -0.30
N ARG A 158 24.08 4.46 -0.62
CA ARG A 158 23.59 5.57 0.23
C ARG A 158 22.30 5.22 0.96
N ARG A 159 21.85 3.96 0.85
CA ARG A 159 20.58 3.51 1.42
C ARG A 159 20.82 2.75 2.67
N GLU A 160 20.04 3.05 3.67
CA GLU A 160 19.88 2.21 4.82
C GLU A 160 18.73 1.24 4.54
N ASN A 161 19.05 -0.04 4.39
CA ASN A 161 18.04 -1.09 4.30
C ASN A 161 17.48 -1.35 5.69
N LEU A 162 16.26 -0.88 5.94
CA LEU A 162 15.65 -0.99 7.25
C LEU A 162 14.99 -2.34 7.51
N PHE A 163 14.69 -3.12 6.47
CA PHE A 163 14.04 -4.42 6.61
C PHE A 163 14.36 -5.34 5.44
N GLY A 164 14.81 -6.56 5.76
CA GLY A 164 14.82 -7.67 4.81
C GLY A 164 13.40 -8.10 4.47
N ALA A 165 13.26 -9.00 3.48
CA ALA A 165 12.00 -9.47 2.88
C ALA A 165 10.96 -10.07 3.86
N LYS A 166 11.20 -10.07 5.14
CA LYS A 166 10.21 -10.40 6.18
C LYS A 166 9.57 -9.08 6.61
N GLY A 167 8.58 -8.66 5.85
CA GLY A 167 7.82 -7.43 6.07
C GLY A 167 7.27 -7.37 7.50
N ALA A 168 7.50 -6.24 8.11
CA ALA A 168 6.98 -5.91 9.41
C ALA A 168 5.46 -6.11 9.45
N GLY A 169 5.02 -6.92 10.37
CA GLY A 169 3.65 -6.91 10.89
C GLY A 169 2.66 -7.89 10.30
N LEU A 170 2.59 -8.11 9.00
CA LEU A 170 1.57 -9.00 8.44
C LEU A 170 1.80 -10.48 8.76
N LEU A 171 3.07 -10.92 8.76
CA LEU A 171 3.43 -12.31 9.12
C LEU A 171 3.54 -12.52 10.63
N ALA A 172 3.84 -11.50 11.42
CA ALA A 172 3.93 -11.63 12.87
C ALA A 172 2.57 -11.96 13.50
N ARG A 173 1.48 -11.34 13.00
CA ARG A 173 0.12 -11.63 13.51
C ARG A 173 -0.46 -12.97 13.01
N ALA A 174 0.03 -13.48 11.88
CA ALA A 174 -0.40 -14.80 11.39
C ALA A 174 0.22 -15.95 12.19
N THR A 175 1.35 -15.73 12.88
CA THR A 175 2.05 -16.76 13.67
C THR A 175 1.75 -16.72 15.15
N GLU A 176 1.27 -15.60 15.71
CA GLU A 176 0.94 -15.50 17.15
C GLU A 176 -0.38 -16.15 17.56
N ASN A 177 -1.23 -16.57 16.60
CA ASN A 177 -2.51 -17.23 16.89
C ASN A 177 -2.54 -18.73 16.54
N VAL A 178 -1.39 -19.40 16.51
CA VAL A 178 -1.26 -20.85 16.37
C VAL A 178 -0.51 -21.40 17.60
N ALA A 179 -1.03 -21.12 18.77
CA ALA A 179 -0.67 -21.81 20.01
C ALA A 179 -1.93 -22.09 20.80
#